data_0a10a1327bbc6c820d40da9bd656f8a3
#
_entry.id   0a10a1327bbc6c820d40da9bd656f8a3
#
_cell.length_a   1.000
_cell.length_b   1.000
_cell.length_c   1.000
_cell.angle_alpha   90.00
_cell.angle_beta   90.00
_cell.angle_gamma   90.00
#
_symmetry.space_group_name_H-M   'P 1'
#
loop_
_entity.id
_entity.type
_entity.pdbx_description
1 polymer ?
#
loop_
_entity_poly.entity_id
_entity_poly.type
_entity_poly.pdbx_seq_one_letter_code
_entity_poly.pdbx_strand_id
1 'polypeptide(L)'
;MFSTAKCKFNEVLIMTKYKEYISKYQLRRFVDAHRQIYSSALTEIRSGQKQSHWMWYIFPQLRGLGHSHNAEYNGIADRDEAIMFLHHPILGRNLYEITTAMLGIDGKSAREILGDIDALKFRSSMTLFDFVCPNDIFSDALQKYYSGKADEWTLKMLKTGEMQSEHLIPGGIIGAIIGDIIGSRYEWANCKSTNFDLFDGDITDFTDDTVMTIAVADWLLSGVPLQKIM
;
A
#
# COMPACT_ATOMS: atom_id res chain seq x y z
N MET A 1 26.54 -1.74 -29.31
CA MET A 1 26.80 -0.57 -28.40
C MET A 1 25.58 0.36 -28.28
N PHE A 2 24.33 -0.20 -28.24
CA PHE A 2 23.07 0.60 -28.20
C PHE A 2 22.18 0.29 -26.99
N SER A 3 22.65 -0.58 -26.06
CA SER A 3 21.80 -1.11 -24.97
C SER A 3 21.73 -0.24 -23.72
N THR A 4 22.78 0.54 -23.38
CA THR A 4 22.86 1.21 -22.07
C THR A 4 22.10 2.54 -21.94
N ALA A 5 21.85 3.21 -23.05
CA ALA A 5 21.15 4.51 -23.04
C ALA A 5 19.62 4.34 -22.93
N LYS A 6 19.06 3.30 -23.56
CA LYS A 6 17.62 2.99 -23.53
C LYS A 6 17.16 2.54 -22.14
N CYS A 7 17.97 1.71 -21.47
CA CYS A 7 17.69 1.23 -20.11
C CYS A 7 17.63 2.40 -19.10
N LYS A 8 18.63 3.31 -19.13
CA LYS A 8 18.68 4.47 -18.25
C LYS A 8 17.54 5.48 -18.45
N PHE A 9 17.07 5.64 -19.69
CA PHE A 9 15.96 6.56 -19.98
C PHE A 9 14.63 6.01 -19.43
N ASN A 10 14.40 4.70 -19.50
CA ASN A 10 13.19 4.07 -18.95
C ASN A 10 13.20 4.03 -17.42
N GLU A 11 14.34 3.76 -16.78
CA GLU A 11 14.47 3.86 -15.31
C GLU A 11 14.13 5.27 -14.80
N VAL A 12 14.62 6.29 -15.48
CA VAL A 12 14.34 7.70 -15.14
C VAL A 12 12.85 8.02 -15.30
N LEU A 13 12.19 7.52 -16.35
CA LEU A 13 10.77 7.76 -16.58
C LEU A 13 9.89 7.04 -15.55
N ILE A 14 10.20 5.76 -15.26
CA ILE A 14 9.51 4.98 -14.22
C ILE A 14 9.71 5.62 -12.86
N MET A 15 10.93 6.02 -12.52
CA MET A 15 11.24 6.71 -11.27
C MET A 15 10.60 8.09 -11.18
N THR A 16 10.45 8.79 -12.31
CA THR A 16 9.77 10.09 -12.34
C THR A 16 8.27 9.94 -12.12
N LYS A 17 7.60 8.99 -12.79
CA LYS A 17 6.18 8.69 -12.57
C LYS A 17 5.92 8.11 -11.17
N TYR A 18 6.80 7.27 -10.66
CA TYR A 18 6.73 6.79 -9.27
C TYR A 18 6.90 7.95 -8.27
N LYS A 19 7.79 8.92 -8.56
CA LYS A 19 7.94 10.15 -7.76
C LYS A 19 6.71 11.06 -7.84
N GLU A 20 6.07 11.20 -9.01
CA GLU A 20 4.80 11.92 -9.17
C GLU A 20 3.67 11.24 -8.40
N TYR A 21 3.59 9.91 -8.47
CA TYR A 21 2.59 9.12 -7.74
C TYR A 21 2.81 9.23 -6.22
N ILE A 22 4.06 9.15 -5.75
CA ILE A 22 4.43 9.42 -4.35
C ILE A 22 4.11 10.87 -3.98
N SER A 23 4.34 11.83 -4.88
CA SER A 23 4.01 13.24 -4.67
C SER A 23 2.50 13.46 -4.56
N LYS A 24 1.69 12.78 -5.41
CA LYS A 24 0.23 12.85 -5.38
C LYS A 24 -0.33 12.46 -4.01
N TYR A 25 0.16 11.37 -3.43
CA TYR A 25 -0.34 10.87 -2.16
C TYR A 25 0.41 11.39 -0.92
N GLN A 26 1.44 12.22 -1.10
CA GLN A 26 2.16 12.88 0.00
C GLN A 26 2.54 11.94 1.16
N LEU A 27 2.94 10.67 0.86
CA LEU A 27 3.33 9.69 1.87
C LEU A 27 4.47 10.18 2.78
N ARG A 28 5.17 11.23 2.37
CA ARG A 28 6.23 11.87 3.16
C ARG A 28 5.74 12.29 4.54
N ARG A 29 4.47 12.74 4.66
CA ARG A 29 3.88 13.11 5.96
C ARG A 29 3.91 11.96 6.96
N PHE A 30 3.65 10.74 6.49
CA PHE A 30 3.72 9.53 7.31
C PHE A 30 5.18 9.13 7.60
N VAL A 31 6.06 9.17 6.59
CA VAL A 31 7.47 8.81 6.75
C VAL A 31 8.16 9.69 7.79
N ASP A 32 7.93 11.00 7.73
CA ASP A 32 8.52 11.94 8.66
C ASP A 32 7.98 11.73 10.09
N ALA A 33 6.69 11.44 10.24
CA ALA A 33 6.09 11.09 11.54
C ALA A 33 6.65 9.75 12.09
N HIS A 34 6.76 8.72 11.23
CA HIS A 34 7.33 7.42 11.65
C HIS A 34 8.77 7.54 12.13
N ARG A 35 9.61 8.34 11.47
CA ARG A 35 11.00 8.57 11.90
C ARG A 35 11.11 9.12 13.32
N GLN A 36 10.14 9.91 13.74
CA GLN A 36 10.16 10.57 15.05
C GLN A 36 9.57 9.69 16.16
N ILE A 37 8.48 8.96 15.87
CA ILE A 37 7.66 8.41 16.95
C ILE A 37 7.50 6.87 16.88
N TYR A 38 7.84 6.21 15.77
CA TYR A 38 7.55 4.79 15.58
C TYR A 38 8.14 3.91 16.69
N SER A 39 9.41 4.15 17.07
CA SER A 39 10.09 3.39 18.13
C SER A 39 9.36 3.48 19.47
N SER A 40 8.87 4.68 19.82
CA SER A 40 8.09 4.88 21.04
C SER A 40 6.73 4.20 20.95
N ALA A 41 6.03 4.32 19.82
CA ALA A 41 4.75 3.67 19.60
C ALA A 41 4.86 2.14 19.71
N LEU A 42 5.88 1.54 19.10
CA LEU A 42 6.12 0.10 19.20
C LEU A 42 6.44 -0.35 20.63
N THR A 43 7.20 0.46 21.37
CA THR A 43 7.51 0.18 22.78
C THR A 43 6.25 0.24 23.64
N GLU A 44 5.40 1.23 23.45
CA GLU A 44 4.13 1.35 24.15
C GLU A 44 3.20 0.16 23.86
N ILE A 45 3.08 -0.26 22.60
CA ILE A 45 2.31 -1.46 22.24
C ILE A 45 2.88 -2.71 22.88
N ARG A 46 4.20 -2.93 22.81
CA ARG A 46 4.85 -4.10 23.45
C ARG A 46 4.67 -4.12 24.97
N SER A 47 4.52 -2.96 25.60
CA SER A 47 4.16 -2.87 27.04
C SER A 47 2.68 -3.12 27.31
N GLY A 48 1.86 -3.25 26.28
CA GLY A 48 0.43 -3.50 26.37
C GLY A 48 -0.39 -2.28 26.77
N GLN A 49 0.14 -1.07 26.58
CA GLN A 49 -0.59 0.17 26.89
C GLN A 49 -0.05 1.35 26.08
N LYS A 50 -0.91 1.93 25.26
CA LYS A 50 -0.66 3.19 24.55
C LYS A 50 -0.66 4.36 25.53
N GLN A 51 0.32 5.26 25.42
CA GLN A 51 0.49 6.41 26.31
C GLN A 51 0.52 7.74 25.55
N SER A 52 1.12 7.79 24.36
CA SER A 52 1.31 9.02 23.61
C SER A 52 0.43 9.13 22.36
N HIS A 53 0.50 10.26 21.66
CA HIS A 53 -0.45 10.65 20.61
C HIS A 53 0.10 10.36 19.21
N TRP A 54 0.01 9.11 18.72
CA TRP A 54 0.56 8.69 17.43
C TRP A 54 -0.41 7.93 16.52
N MET A 55 -1.66 7.74 16.93
CA MET A 55 -2.60 6.86 16.27
C MET A 55 -2.80 7.18 14.78
N TRP A 56 -2.89 8.47 14.43
CA TRP A 56 -3.24 8.94 13.09
C TRP A 56 -2.25 8.54 11.99
N TYR A 57 -0.98 8.38 12.32
CA TYR A 57 0.06 8.08 11.34
C TYR A 57 0.66 6.68 11.49
N ILE A 58 0.45 6.01 12.61
CA ILE A 58 0.89 4.62 12.82
C ILE A 58 -0.18 3.62 12.37
N PHE A 59 -1.45 3.87 12.71
CA PHE A 59 -2.62 3.13 12.25
C PHE A 59 -3.57 4.09 11.53
N PRO A 60 -3.20 4.55 10.33
CA PRO A 60 -4.02 5.53 9.62
C PRO A 60 -5.36 4.94 9.20
N GLN A 61 -6.37 5.79 9.14
CA GLN A 61 -7.71 5.49 8.68
C GLN A 61 -8.06 6.35 7.46
N LEU A 62 -9.18 6.08 6.78
CA LEU A 62 -9.64 6.93 5.70
C LEU A 62 -9.90 8.36 6.17
N ARG A 63 -9.54 9.32 5.32
CA ARG A 63 -9.87 10.73 5.50
C ARG A 63 -11.39 10.91 5.54
N GLY A 64 -11.87 11.76 6.43
CA GLY A 64 -13.31 11.97 6.61
C GLY A 64 -13.96 11.10 7.69
N LEU A 65 -13.27 10.08 8.24
CA LEU A 65 -13.75 9.35 9.41
C LEU A 65 -13.53 10.11 10.73
N GLY A 66 -12.56 11.01 10.77
CA GLY A 66 -12.29 11.86 11.91
C GLY A 66 -12.30 13.34 11.51
N HIS A 67 -12.67 14.23 12.43
CA HIS A 67 -12.85 15.66 12.14
C HIS A 67 -11.72 16.55 12.70
N SER A 68 -10.72 15.99 13.38
CA SER A 68 -9.59 16.78 13.87
C SER A 68 -8.60 17.10 12.74
N HIS A 69 -7.86 18.20 12.87
CA HIS A 69 -6.81 18.55 11.91
C HIS A 69 -5.83 17.38 11.66
N ASN A 70 -5.42 16.66 12.71
CA ASN A 70 -4.55 15.50 12.58
C ASN A 70 -5.22 14.33 11.83
N ALA A 71 -6.52 14.11 12.02
CA ALA A 71 -7.26 13.07 11.32
C ALA A 71 -7.39 13.39 9.82
N GLU A 72 -7.64 14.64 9.48
CA GLU A 72 -7.73 15.11 8.09
C GLU A 72 -6.34 15.08 7.42
N TYR A 73 -5.32 15.64 8.06
CA TYR A 73 -3.98 15.71 7.49
C TYR A 73 -3.35 14.33 7.29
N ASN A 74 -3.48 13.42 8.27
CA ASN A 74 -2.93 12.07 8.22
C ASN A 74 -3.94 11.02 7.75
N GLY A 75 -5.12 11.41 7.28
CA GLY A 75 -6.09 10.49 6.70
C GLY A 75 -5.62 9.97 5.34
N ILE A 76 -5.81 8.68 5.11
CA ILE A 76 -5.64 8.03 3.80
C ILE A 76 -6.75 8.53 2.87
N ALA A 77 -6.39 9.04 1.70
CA ALA A 77 -7.34 9.66 0.79
C ALA A 77 -8.28 8.63 0.14
N ASP A 78 -7.72 7.51 -0.29
CA ASP A 78 -8.41 6.49 -1.07
C ASP A 78 -7.72 5.11 -0.95
N ARG A 79 -8.27 4.13 -1.67
CA ARG A 79 -7.73 2.77 -1.77
C ARG A 79 -6.29 2.76 -2.29
N ASP A 80 -5.98 3.58 -3.29
CA ASP A 80 -4.68 3.58 -3.94
C ASP A 80 -3.60 4.11 -2.98
N GLU A 81 -3.90 5.15 -2.20
CA GLU A 81 -2.99 5.61 -1.15
C GLU A 81 -2.77 4.55 -0.07
N ALA A 82 -3.81 3.77 0.30
CA ALA A 82 -3.66 2.65 1.24
C ALA A 82 -2.72 1.56 0.68
N ILE A 83 -2.85 1.21 -0.59
CA ILE A 83 -1.96 0.28 -1.28
C ILE A 83 -0.53 0.83 -1.28
N MET A 84 -0.34 2.09 -1.64
CA MET A 84 0.98 2.73 -1.65
C MET A 84 1.61 2.79 -0.25
N PHE A 85 0.81 3.05 0.78
CA PHE A 85 1.27 3.02 2.18
C PHE A 85 1.77 1.62 2.55
N LEU A 86 1.01 0.58 2.22
CA LEU A 86 1.33 -0.81 2.53
C LEU A 86 2.59 -1.29 1.81
N HIS A 87 2.77 -0.91 0.55
CA HIS A 87 3.97 -1.26 -0.23
C HIS A 87 5.18 -0.36 0.03
N HIS A 88 5.01 0.73 0.78
CA HIS A 88 6.15 1.59 1.12
C HIS A 88 7.14 0.86 2.06
N PRO A 89 8.46 0.83 1.75
CA PRO A 89 9.44 -0.01 2.45
C PRO A 89 9.57 0.28 3.96
N ILE A 90 9.23 1.48 4.40
CA ILE A 90 9.24 1.86 5.82
C ILE A 90 7.85 1.71 6.41
N LEU A 91 6.81 2.29 5.78
CA LEU A 91 5.48 2.38 6.35
C LEU A 91 4.80 1.01 6.44
N GLY A 92 4.83 0.22 5.35
CA GLY A 92 4.28 -1.13 5.32
C GLY A 92 4.98 -2.03 6.33
N ARG A 93 6.32 -2.09 6.30
CA ARG A 93 7.08 -2.88 7.28
C ARG A 93 6.70 -2.52 8.72
N ASN A 94 6.63 -1.23 9.04
CA ASN A 94 6.30 -0.76 10.38
C ASN A 94 4.85 -1.11 10.75
N LEU A 95 3.91 -1.02 9.81
CA LEU A 95 2.52 -1.41 10.04
C LEU A 95 2.41 -2.90 10.34
N TYR A 96 3.10 -3.76 9.57
CA TYR A 96 3.15 -5.19 9.85
C TYR A 96 3.77 -5.50 11.22
N GLU A 97 4.90 -4.87 11.55
CA GLU A 97 5.59 -5.11 12.83
C GLU A 97 4.73 -4.71 14.04
N ILE A 98 4.12 -3.52 14.01
CA ILE A 98 3.31 -3.04 15.14
C ILE A 98 1.97 -3.78 15.25
N THR A 99 1.37 -4.21 14.12
CA THR A 99 0.18 -5.06 14.12
C THR A 99 0.52 -6.45 14.69
N THR A 100 1.68 -7.01 14.35
CA THR A 100 2.18 -8.24 14.96
C THR A 100 2.36 -8.08 16.47
N ALA A 101 2.94 -6.96 16.91
CA ALA A 101 3.08 -6.68 18.33
C ALA A 101 1.73 -6.58 19.03
N MET A 102 0.72 -5.95 18.43
CA MET A 102 -0.65 -5.96 18.94
C MET A 102 -1.18 -7.39 19.09
N LEU A 103 -1.05 -8.21 18.03
CA LEU A 103 -1.51 -9.59 18.04
C LEU A 103 -0.81 -10.47 19.12
N GLY A 104 0.40 -10.11 19.49
CA GLY A 104 1.17 -10.80 20.56
C GLY A 104 0.69 -10.48 21.99
N ILE A 105 -0.24 -9.53 22.18
CA ILE A 105 -0.73 -9.17 23.53
C ILE A 105 -1.90 -10.08 23.90
N ASP A 106 -1.75 -10.89 24.93
CA ASP A 106 -2.81 -11.76 25.42
C ASP A 106 -3.58 -11.15 26.60
N GLY A 107 -4.84 -11.55 26.73
CA GLY A 107 -5.70 -11.21 27.87
C GLY A 107 -6.16 -9.75 27.94
N LYS A 108 -5.86 -8.93 26.92
CA LYS A 108 -6.33 -7.54 26.83
C LYS A 108 -7.15 -7.30 25.57
N SER A 109 -8.18 -6.50 25.71
CA SER A 109 -8.94 -5.95 24.58
C SER A 109 -8.19 -4.79 23.93
N ALA A 110 -8.55 -4.44 22.68
CA ALA A 110 -8.03 -3.25 22.02
C ALA A 110 -8.28 -1.96 22.82
N ARG A 111 -9.41 -1.90 23.55
CA ARG A 111 -9.77 -0.78 24.42
C ARG A 111 -8.82 -0.63 25.62
N GLU A 112 -8.43 -1.72 26.24
CA GLU A 112 -7.49 -1.70 27.36
C GLU A 112 -6.08 -1.32 26.92
N ILE A 113 -5.69 -1.63 25.69
CA ILE A 113 -4.38 -1.31 25.12
C ILE A 113 -4.33 0.13 24.62
N LEU A 114 -5.35 0.57 23.87
CA LEU A 114 -5.34 1.80 23.08
C LEU A 114 -6.21 2.93 23.66
N GLY A 115 -7.15 2.58 24.55
CA GLY A 115 -8.24 3.48 24.98
C GLY A 115 -9.43 3.44 24.04
N ASP A 116 -10.57 4.00 24.50
CA ASP A 116 -11.86 3.87 23.82
C ASP A 116 -11.86 4.40 22.37
N ILE A 117 -11.36 5.62 22.19
CA ILE A 117 -11.39 6.29 20.87
C ILE A 117 -10.40 5.66 19.90
N ASP A 118 -9.19 5.35 20.38
CA ASP A 118 -8.15 4.83 19.50
C ASP A 118 -8.38 3.35 19.15
N ALA A 119 -9.10 2.59 19.98
CA ALA A 119 -9.57 1.26 19.61
C ALA A 119 -10.55 1.29 18.42
N LEU A 120 -11.43 2.30 18.32
CA LEU A 120 -12.29 2.48 17.14
C LEU A 120 -11.47 2.81 15.90
N LYS A 121 -10.47 3.69 16.01
CA LYS A 121 -9.57 4.02 14.90
C LYS A 121 -8.75 2.81 14.46
N PHE A 122 -8.30 1.98 15.39
CA PHE A 122 -7.60 0.73 15.08
C PHE A 122 -8.48 -0.22 14.26
N ARG A 123 -9.76 -0.36 14.64
CA ARG A 123 -10.72 -1.15 13.85
C ARG A 123 -10.87 -0.60 12.44
N SER A 124 -11.04 0.71 12.28
CA SER A 124 -11.13 1.36 10.96
C SER A 124 -9.86 1.15 10.14
N SER A 125 -8.68 1.29 10.74
CA SER A 125 -7.39 1.05 10.08
C SER A 125 -7.24 -0.41 9.65
N MET A 126 -7.52 -1.37 10.53
CA MET A 126 -7.45 -2.79 10.18
C MET A 126 -8.44 -3.14 9.07
N THR A 127 -9.64 -2.57 9.07
CA THR A 127 -10.62 -2.71 8.00
C THR A 127 -10.11 -2.18 6.67
N LEU A 128 -9.47 -1.01 6.68
CA LEU A 128 -8.87 -0.42 5.47
C LEU A 128 -7.82 -1.33 4.86
N PHE A 129 -6.87 -1.82 5.69
CA PHE A 129 -5.77 -2.63 5.20
C PHE A 129 -6.18 -4.07 4.89
N ASP A 130 -7.18 -4.64 5.58
CA ASP A 130 -7.80 -5.92 5.21
C ASP A 130 -8.53 -5.83 3.86
N PHE A 131 -9.16 -4.69 3.55
CA PHE A 131 -9.82 -4.47 2.27
C PHE A 131 -8.83 -4.44 1.08
N VAL A 132 -7.63 -3.88 1.26
CA VAL A 132 -6.61 -3.80 0.20
C VAL A 132 -5.70 -5.02 0.15
N CYS A 133 -5.55 -5.75 1.25
CA CYS A 133 -4.76 -6.97 1.37
C CYS A 133 -5.54 -8.00 2.22
N PRO A 134 -6.56 -8.67 1.65
CA PRO A 134 -7.41 -9.59 2.38
C PRO A 134 -6.68 -10.88 2.76
N ASN A 135 -7.14 -11.50 3.87
CA ASN A 135 -6.57 -12.74 4.43
C ASN A 135 -5.12 -12.61 4.91
N ASP A 136 -4.76 -11.45 5.41
CA ASP A 136 -3.46 -11.15 5.99
C ASP A 136 -3.62 -10.79 7.50
N ILE A 137 -2.56 -10.39 8.14
CA ILE A 137 -2.45 -10.01 9.56
C ILE A 137 -3.56 -9.01 10.01
N PHE A 138 -4.09 -8.22 9.09
CA PHE A 138 -5.16 -7.26 9.36
C PHE A 138 -6.49 -7.98 9.64
N SER A 139 -6.77 -9.06 8.89
CA SER A 139 -7.89 -9.96 9.16
C SER A 139 -7.77 -10.60 10.54
N ASP A 140 -6.56 -11.05 10.91
CA ASP A 140 -6.29 -11.64 12.23
C ASP A 140 -6.53 -10.63 13.36
N ALA A 141 -6.14 -9.38 13.15
CA ALA A 141 -6.37 -8.30 14.11
C ALA A 141 -7.87 -8.00 14.28
N LEU A 142 -8.64 -7.98 13.18
CA LEU A 142 -10.09 -7.86 13.24
C LEU A 142 -10.71 -9.06 13.96
N GLN A 143 -10.24 -10.27 13.69
CA GLN A 143 -10.73 -11.48 14.34
C GLN A 143 -10.44 -11.47 15.83
N LYS A 144 -9.20 -11.15 16.24
CA LYS A 144 -8.79 -11.15 17.64
C LYS A 144 -9.53 -10.10 18.48
N TYR A 145 -9.59 -8.88 17.99
CA TYR A 145 -10.05 -7.73 18.79
C TYR A 145 -11.50 -7.35 18.57
N TYR A 146 -12.11 -7.75 17.45
CA TYR A 146 -13.45 -7.32 17.06
C TYR A 146 -14.34 -8.48 16.59
N SER A 147 -13.93 -9.75 16.85
CA SER A 147 -14.68 -10.94 16.43
C SER A 147 -14.97 -10.98 14.92
N GLY A 148 -14.00 -10.54 14.11
CA GLY A 148 -14.09 -10.45 12.67
C GLY A 148 -14.98 -9.32 12.12
N LYS A 149 -15.50 -8.45 13.00
CA LYS A 149 -16.39 -7.36 12.57
C LYS A 149 -15.58 -6.19 12.04
N ALA A 150 -15.63 -5.98 10.74
CA ALA A 150 -15.08 -4.80 10.09
C ALA A 150 -15.82 -3.50 10.47
N ASP A 151 -15.18 -2.35 10.27
CA ASP A 151 -15.81 -1.03 10.44
C ASP A 151 -16.71 -0.71 9.23
N GLU A 152 -18.01 -0.58 9.48
CA GLU A 152 -19.01 -0.40 8.44
C GLU A 152 -18.86 0.92 7.68
N TRP A 153 -18.44 1.99 8.37
CA TRP A 153 -18.23 3.29 7.73
C TRP A 153 -17.04 3.26 6.79
N THR A 154 -15.93 2.64 7.20
CA THR A 154 -14.76 2.43 6.34
C THR A 154 -15.15 1.64 5.09
N LEU A 155 -15.86 0.53 5.23
CA LEU A 155 -16.32 -0.27 4.09
C LEU A 155 -17.27 0.50 3.17
N LYS A 156 -18.18 1.30 3.74
CA LYS A 156 -19.09 2.13 2.94
C LYS A 156 -18.32 3.17 2.12
N MET A 157 -17.36 3.85 2.72
CA MET A 157 -16.54 4.85 2.04
C MET A 157 -15.70 4.24 0.92
N LEU A 158 -15.09 3.08 1.16
CA LEU A 158 -14.30 2.36 0.15
C LEU A 158 -15.15 1.95 -1.04
N LYS A 159 -16.32 1.37 -0.81
CA LYS A 159 -17.26 0.99 -1.88
C LYS A 159 -17.79 2.19 -2.66
N THR A 160 -18.08 3.31 -1.98
CA THR A 160 -18.52 4.54 -2.66
C THR A 160 -17.38 5.15 -3.48
N GLY A 161 -16.16 5.11 -2.99
CA GLY A 161 -14.96 5.53 -3.73
C GLY A 161 -14.70 4.67 -4.97
N GLU A 162 -14.91 3.35 -4.88
CA GLU A 162 -14.81 2.43 -6.03
C GLU A 162 -15.82 2.77 -7.15
N MET A 163 -17.03 3.15 -6.79
CA MET A 163 -18.04 3.59 -7.77
C MET A 163 -17.69 4.89 -8.50
N GLN A 164 -16.80 5.72 -7.92
CA GLN A 164 -16.29 6.93 -8.56
C GLN A 164 -14.97 6.70 -9.31
N SER A 165 -14.27 5.62 -9.00
CA SER A 165 -12.98 5.23 -9.58
C SER A 165 -13.09 4.12 -10.64
N GLU A 166 -14.26 3.88 -11.23
CA GLU A 166 -14.46 2.94 -12.35
C GLU A 166 -13.65 3.27 -13.62
N HIS A 167 -12.70 4.20 -13.51
CA HIS A 167 -11.72 4.44 -14.54
C HIS A 167 -10.31 4.09 -14.03
N LEU A 168 -9.84 3.00 -14.55
CA LEU A 168 -8.52 2.37 -14.45
C LEU A 168 -8.25 1.50 -13.22
N ILE A 169 -8.17 0.23 -13.51
CA ILE A 169 -7.67 -0.82 -12.62
C ILE A 169 -6.13 -0.73 -12.61
N PRO A 170 -5.49 -0.10 -11.59
CA PRO A 170 -4.03 -0.12 -11.47
C PRO A 170 -3.49 -1.54 -11.39
N GLY A 171 -4.27 -2.47 -10.81
CA GLY A 171 -3.92 -3.87 -10.67
C GLY A 171 -3.69 -4.61 -12.00
N GLY A 172 -4.43 -4.28 -13.05
CA GLY A 172 -4.25 -4.88 -14.37
C GLY A 172 -2.92 -4.48 -15.01
N ILE A 173 -2.56 -3.19 -14.92
CA ILE A 173 -1.31 -2.66 -15.48
C ILE A 173 -0.11 -3.15 -14.66
N ILE A 174 -0.20 -3.12 -13.34
CA ILE A 174 0.85 -3.64 -12.45
C ILE A 174 1.01 -5.15 -12.65
N GLY A 175 -0.09 -5.89 -12.80
CA GLY A 175 -0.06 -7.32 -13.10
C GLY A 175 0.62 -7.64 -14.43
N ALA A 176 0.38 -6.84 -15.48
CA ALA A 176 1.07 -6.98 -16.76
C ALA A 176 2.57 -6.72 -16.65
N ILE A 177 2.98 -5.67 -15.92
CA ILE A 177 4.38 -5.34 -15.68
C ILE A 177 5.08 -6.44 -14.87
N ILE A 178 4.45 -6.92 -13.80
CA ILE A 178 5.00 -8.03 -13.00
C ILE A 178 5.09 -9.30 -13.83
N GLY A 179 4.08 -9.59 -14.64
CA GLY A 179 4.08 -10.73 -15.55
C GLY A 179 5.23 -10.68 -16.57
N ASP A 180 5.51 -9.52 -17.12
CA ASP A 180 6.62 -9.29 -18.05
C ASP A 180 7.97 -9.48 -17.34
N ILE A 181 8.18 -8.87 -16.18
CA ILE A 181 9.42 -9.01 -15.39
C ILE A 181 9.66 -10.47 -15.01
N ILE A 182 8.66 -11.21 -14.56
CA ILE A 182 8.78 -12.63 -14.23
C ILE A 182 9.03 -13.46 -15.49
N GLY A 183 8.35 -13.14 -16.59
CA GLY A 183 8.42 -13.83 -17.86
C GLY A 183 9.71 -13.61 -18.61
N SER A 184 10.35 -12.46 -18.47
CA SER A 184 11.53 -12.03 -19.24
C SER A 184 12.68 -13.06 -19.25
N ARG A 185 12.95 -13.71 -18.12
CA ARG A 185 13.98 -14.74 -18.01
C ARG A 185 13.65 -16.02 -18.78
N TYR A 186 12.35 -16.27 -19.06
CA TYR A 186 11.87 -17.48 -19.76
C TYR A 186 11.59 -17.24 -21.24
N GLU A 187 11.74 -16.03 -21.72
CA GLU A 187 11.49 -15.63 -23.11
C GLU A 187 12.38 -16.43 -24.09
N TRP A 188 13.62 -16.69 -23.70
CA TRP A 188 14.62 -17.47 -24.47
C TRP A 188 14.83 -18.90 -23.99
N ALA A 189 14.30 -19.24 -22.80
CA ALA A 189 14.43 -20.56 -22.18
C ALA A 189 13.06 -21.10 -21.79
N ASN A 190 12.38 -21.76 -22.70
CA ASN A 190 10.99 -22.24 -22.56
C ASN A 190 10.81 -23.12 -21.32
N CYS A 191 10.26 -22.57 -20.24
CA CYS A 191 9.94 -23.28 -19.02
C CYS A 191 8.51 -23.82 -19.09
N LYS A 192 8.35 -25.15 -19.08
CA LYS A 192 7.03 -25.82 -19.05
C LYS A 192 6.65 -26.33 -17.65
N SER A 193 7.45 -25.99 -16.64
CA SER A 193 7.18 -26.34 -15.25
C SER A 193 6.25 -25.33 -14.59
N THR A 194 5.36 -25.79 -13.72
CA THR A 194 4.57 -24.92 -12.83
C THR A 194 5.32 -24.60 -11.54
N ASN A 195 6.50 -25.19 -11.32
CA ASN A 195 7.38 -24.92 -10.20
C ASN A 195 8.63 -24.21 -10.72
N PHE A 196 8.67 -22.89 -10.62
CA PHE A 196 9.76 -22.05 -11.08
C PHE A 196 9.93 -20.87 -10.10
N ASP A 197 11.16 -20.36 -9.98
CA ASP A 197 11.46 -19.20 -9.16
C ASP A 197 10.91 -17.93 -9.79
N LEU A 198 10.12 -17.18 -9.02
CA LEU A 198 9.48 -15.94 -9.50
C LEU A 198 10.47 -14.80 -9.67
N PHE A 199 11.46 -14.71 -8.80
CA PHE A 199 12.48 -13.66 -8.81
C PHE A 199 13.86 -14.27 -8.54
N ASP A 200 14.80 -14.09 -9.47
CA ASP A 200 16.20 -14.42 -9.28
C ASP A 200 17.00 -13.15 -9.57
N GLY A 201 17.61 -12.58 -8.53
CA GLY A 201 18.02 -11.19 -8.39
C GLY A 201 18.90 -10.57 -9.49
N ASP A 202 19.51 -11.35 -10.39
CA ASP A 202 20.46 -10.81 -11.38
C ASP A 202 19.99 -10.95 -12.85
N ILE A 203 18.83 -11.60 -13.13
CA ILE A 203 18.42 -11.96 -14.49
C ILE A 203 17.00 -11.49 -14.85
N THR A 204 16.24 -10.98 -13.89
CA THR A 204 14.89 -10.47 -14.14
C THR A 204 14.93 -9.00 -14.47
N ASP A 205 14.53 -8.62 -15.69
CA ASP A 205 14.42 -7.25 -16.16
C ASP A 205 13.08 -7.09 -16.90
N PHE A 206 12.63 -5.85 -17.06
CA PHE A 206 11.43 -5.58 -17.85
C PHE A 206 11.79 -5.57 -19.34
N THR A 207 10.83 -5.99 -20.16
CA THR A 207 10.98 -6.04 -21.62
C THR A 207 10.21 -4.90 -22.29
N ASP A 208 10.11 -4.94 -23.63
CA ASP A 208 9.29 -4.02 -24.41
C ASP A 208 7.78 -4.16 -24.11
N ASP A 209 7.33 -5.29 -23.59
CA ASP A 209 5.94 -5.47 -23.15
C ASP A 209 5.59 -4.55 -21.97
N THR A 210 6.49 -4.38 -21.01
CA THR A 210 6.33 -3.37 -19.94
C THR A 210 6.33 -1.95 -20.52
N VAL A 211 7.22 -1.64 -21.44
CA VAL A 211 7.29 -0.32 -22.09
C VAL A 211 6.01 -0.01 -22.85
N MET A 212 5.48 -0.97 -23.60
CA MET A 212 4.22 -0.83 -24.33
C MET A 212 3.02 -0.71 -23.39
N THR A 213 2.99 -1.51 -22.32
CA THR A 213 1.94 -1.44 -21.30
C THR A 213 1.87 -0.04 -20.65
N ILE A 214 3.02 0.52 -20.31
CA ILE A 214 3.11 1.87 -19.73
C ILE A 214 2.68 2.94 -20.75
N ALA A 215 3.11 2.82 -22.01
CA ALA A 215 2.75 3.76 -23.06
C ALA A 215 1.23 3.76 -23.35
N VAL A 216 0.61 2.58 -23.41
CA VAL A 216 -0.86 2.44 -23.57
C VAL A 216 -1.60 2.99 -22.36
N ALA A 217 -1.12 2.72 -21.15
CA ALA A 217 -1.68 3.26 -19.92
C ALA A 217 -1.62 4.79 -19.91
N ASP A 218 -0.48 5.37 -20.28
CA ASP A 218 -0.29 6.82 -20.35
C ASP A 218 -1.22 7.46 -21.39
N TRP A 219 -1.38 6.80 -22.54
CA TRP A 219 -2.34 7.23 -23.57
C TRP A 219 -3.78 7.24 -23.05
N LEU A 220 -4.22 6.16 -22.43
CA LEU A 220 -5.57 6.05 -21.88
C LEU A 220 -5.84 7.07 -20.77
N LEU A 221 -4.82 7.37 -19.95
CA LEU A 221 -4.92 8.29 -18.83
C LEU A 221 -4.85 9.76 -19.24
N SER A 222 -4.01 10.09 -20.23
CA SER A 222 -3.79 11.47 -20.65
C SER A 222 -4.86 12.01 -21.59
N GLY A 223 -5.66 11.13 -22.23
CA GLY A 223 -6.62 11.51 -23.26
C GLY A 223 -5.99 12.14 -24.52
N VAL A 224 -4.66 12.06 -24.64
CA VAL A 224 -3.93 12.60 -25.81
C VAL A 224 -4.04 11.63 -27.00
N PRO A 225 -4.20 12.09 -28.24
CA PRO A 225 -4.22 11.20 -29.40
C PRO A 225 -2.97 10.34 -29.50
N LEU A 226 -3.12 9.03 -29.76
CA LEU A 226 -2.04 8.03 -29.81
C LEU A 226 -0.85 8.44 -30.69
N GLN A 227 -1.12 9.17 -31.78
CA GLN A 227 -0.12 9.68 -32.72
C GLN A 227 0.89 10.67 -32.13
N LYS A 228 0.66 11.17 -30.92
CA LYS A 228 1.59 12.08 -30.20
C LYS A 228 2.43 11.41 -29.13
N ILE A 229 2.17 10.14 -28.86
CA ILE A 229 2.84 9.38 -27.78
C ILE A 229 3.79 8.30 -28.37
N MET A 230 3.52 7.85 -29.61
CA MET A 230 4.40 6.98 -30.41
C MET A 230 5.33 7.83 -31.27
#